data_f15dac3a0e6e9e405104c425866ee0a0
#
_entry.id   f15dac3a0e6e9e405104c425866ee0a0
#
_cell.length_a   1.000
_cell.length_b   1.000
_cell.length_c   1.000
_cell.angle_alpha   90.00
_cell.angle_beta   90.00
_cell.angle_gamma   90.00
#
_symmetry.space_group_name_H-M   'P 1'
#
loop_
_entity.id
_entity.type
_entity.pdbx_description
1 polymer ?
#
loop_
_entity_poly.entity_id
_entity_poly.type
_entity_poly.pdbx_seq_one_letter_code
_entity_poly.pdbx_strand_id
1 'polypeptide(L)'
;MNNIKLYKECYFKNVAVVTGTYCSGKSMVAPIVSSLSKVEHLRKLLVVDQIFHLANLRMINKESAIFLVRHYLDKSFYEQLIGRNINFRIEDETSIFTAKNTKELANRILIKRGEHVITKHIQNKTIFC
;
A
#
# COMPACT_ATOMS: atom_id res chain seq x y z
N MET A 1 3.66 20.14 28.19
CA MET A 1 4.05 19.26 27.07
C MET A 1 3.55 19.91 25.77
N ASN A 2 4.47 20.34 24.94
CA ASN A 2 4.11 20.91 23.63
C ASN A 2 3.51 19.80 22.77
N ASN A 3 2.25 19.92 22.41
CA ASN A 3 1.59 19.04 21.43
C ASN A 3 2.26 19.24 20.07
N ILE A 4 3.29 18.46 19.79
CA ILE A 4 3.88 18.39 18.45
C ILE A 4 2.84 17.70 17.57
N LYS A 5 2.09 18.49 16.81
CA LYS A 5 1.22 17.96 15.76
C LYS A 5 2.09 17.47 14.61
N LEU A 6 2.42 16.19 14.60
CA LEU A 6 3.10 15.52 13.49
C LEU A 6 2.09 15.29 12.35
N TYR A 7 1.60 16.35 11.72
CA TYR A 7 0.82 16.22 10.50
C TYR A 7 1.74 16.27 9.29
N LYS A 8 2.09 15.10 8.78
CA LYS A 8 2.56 14.97 7.41
C LYS A 8 1.33 14.81 6.53
N GLU A 9 1.17 15.62 5.50
CA GLU A 9 0.14 15.37 4.49
C GLU A 9 0.39 14.01 3.84
N CYS A 10 -0.67 13.19 3.73
CA CYS A 10 -0.58 11.93 3.01
C CYS A 10 -0.40 12.20 1.52
N TYR A 11 0.58 11.58 0.89
CA TYR A 11 0.76 11.63 -0.55
C TYR A 11 -0.41 10.97 -1.29
N PHE A 12 -0.91 9.88 -0.74
CA PHE A 12 -1.95 9.06 -1.33
C PHE A 12 -3.26 9.28 -0.56
N LYS A 13 -4.19 10.03 -1.18
CA LYS A 13 -5.47 10.41 -0.55
C LYS A 13 -6.58 9.39 -0.83
N ASN A 14 -6.49 8.67 -1.95
CA ASN A 14 -7.50 7.72 -2.39
C ASN A 14 -7.04 6.29 -2.03
N VAL A 15 -7.30 5.85 -0.81
CA VAL A 15 -6.91 4.54 -0.33
C VAL A 15 -8.16 3.73 0.02
N ALA A 16 -8.27 2.54 -0.55
CA ALA A 16 -9.26 1.53 -0.19
C ALA A 16 -8.57 0.37 0.52
N VAL A 17 -9.10 -0.07 1.65
CA VAL A 17 -8.52 -1.18 2.42
C VAL A 17 -9.47 -2.36 2.41
N VAL A 18 -9.03 -3.49 1.86
CA VAL A 18 -9.76 -4.76 1.93
C VAL A 18 -9.24 -5.53 3.14
N THR A 19 -10.04 -5.57 4.19
CA THR A 19 -9.70 -6.28 5.44
C THR A 19 -10.83 -7.18 5.88
N GLY A 20 -10.57 -8.06 6.84
CA GLY A 20 -11.56 -8.98 7.40
C GLY A 20 -10.88 -10.09 8.19
N THR A 21 -11.67 -10.92 8.84
CA THR A 21 -11.20 -12.08 9.60
C THR A 21 -10.52 -13.12 8.70
N TYR A 22 -9.82 -14.06 9.32
CA TYR A 22 -9.25 -15.19 8.62
C TYR A 22 -10.36 -15.98 7.87
N CYS A 23 -10.08 -16.47 6.67
CA CYS A 23 -11.04 -17.18 5.81
C CYS A 23 -12.26 -16.37 5.36
N SER A 24 -12.25 -15.04 5.43
CA SER A 24 -13.38 -14.18 5.01
C SER A 24 -13.48 -13.95 3.49
N GLY A 25 -12.66 -14.60 2.68
CA GLY A 25 -12.65 -14.42 1.22
C GLY A 25 -11.90 -13.18 0.70
N LYS A 26 -11.12 -12.49 1.53
CA LYS A 26 -10.31 -11.32 1.13
C LYS A 26 -9.44 -11.59 -0.09
N SER A 27 -8.79 -12.75 -0.12
CA SER A 27 -7.91 -13.18 -1.22
C SER A 27 -8.63 -13.34 -2.56
N MET A 28 -9.94 -13.53 -2.55
CA MET A 28 -10.77 -13.53 -3.77
C MET A 28 -11.17 -12.12 -4.20
N VAL A 29 -11.45 -11.24 -3.24
CA VAL A 29 -11.90 -9.87 -3.52
C VAL A 29 -10.75 -8.98 -4.00
N ALA A 30 -9.57 -9.10 -3.41
CA ALA A 30 -8.42 -8.28 -3.75
C ALA A 30 -8.02 -8.35 -5.24
N PRO A 31 -7.95 -9.51 -5.91
CA PRO A 31 -7.70 -9.58 -7.35
C PRO A 31 -8.79 -8.92 -8.20
N ILE A 32 -10.06 -8.99 -7.76
CA ILE A 32 -11.19 -8.36 -8.47
C ILE A 32 -11.03 -6.84 -8.40
N VAL A 33 -10.81 -6.29 -7.21
CA VAL A 33 -10.60 -4.85 -7.03
C VAL A 33 -9.37 -4.37 -7.80
N SER A 34 -8.27 -5.14 -7.76
CA SER A 34 -7.04 -4.79 -8.49
C SER A 34 -7.19 -4.87 -10.02
N SER A 35 -8.25 -5.52 -10.53
CA SER A 35 -8.52 -5.59 -11.96
C SER A 35 -9.20 -4.33 -12.51
N LEU A 36 -9.74 -3.48 -11.64
CA LEU A 36 -10.39 -2.24 -12.04
C LEU A 36 -9.38 -1.24 -12.61
N SER A 37 -9.85 -0.44 -13.56
CA SER A 37 -9.03 0.64 -14.10
C SER A 37 -8.72 1.68 -13.03
N LYS A 38 -7.52 2.24 -13.05
CA LYS A 38 -7.03 3.24 -12.09
C LYS A 38 -6.90 2.74 -10.64
N VAL A 39 -6.78 1.43 -10.44
CA VAL A 39 -6.46 0.85 -9.12
C VAL A 39 -5.03 0.34 -9.12
N GLU A 40 -4.24 0.82 -8.18
CA GLU A 40 -2.92 0.30 -7.88
C GLU A 40 -3.00 -0.58 -6.63
N HIS A 41 -2.69 -1.85 -6.77
CA HIS A 41 -2.84 -2.83 -5.70
C HIS A 41 -1.55 -3.00 -4.91
N LEU A 42 -1.62 -2.80 -3.60
CA LEU A 42 -0.56 -3.13 -2.64
C LEU A 42 -0.83 -4.51 -2.05
N ARG A 43 0.01 -5.48 -2.37
CA ARG A 43 -0.31 -6.89 -2.18
C ARG A 43 -0.33 -7.38 -0.73
N LYS A 44 0.47 -6.83 0.16
CA LYS A 44 0.48 -7.27 1.56
C LYS A 44 1.11 -6.21 2.46
N LEU A 45 0.39 -5.79 3.48
CA LEU A 45 0.88 -4.83 4.47
C LEU A 45 0.58 -5.31 5.89
N LEU A 46 1.29 -6.35 6.33
CA LEU A 46 1.09 -6.98 7.64
C LEU A 46 1.24 -6.01 8.82
N VAL A 47 2.06 -4.98 8.66
CA VAL A 47 2.28 -3.98 9.71
C VAL A 47 1.01 -3.23 10.08
N VAL A 48 0.08 -3.05 9.15
CA VAL A 48 -1.21 -2.38 9.44
C VAL A 48 -2.04 -3.22 10.39
N ASP A 49 -2.11 -4.53 10.16
CA ASP A 49 -2.82 -5.45 11.07
C ASP A 49 -2.20 -5.42 12.47
N GLN A 50 -0.87 -5.38 12.57
CA GLN A 50 -0.17 -5.26 13.86
C GLN A 50 -0.51 -3.97 14.59
N ILE A 51 -0.56 -2.83 13.88
CA ILE A 51 -0.95 -1.55 14.45
C ILE A 51 -2.40 -1.59 14.98
N PHE A 52 -3.32 -2.21 14.24
CA PHE A 52 -4.69 -2.39 14.71
C PHE A 52 -4.77 -3.26 15.97
N HIS A 53 -3.99 -4.34 16.05
CA HIS A 53 -3.91 -5.15 17.27
C HIS A 53 -3.38 -4.35 18.47
N LEU A 54 -2.31 -3.57 18.29
CA LEU A 54 -1.78 -2.71 19.35
C LEU A 54 -2.78 -1.65 19.81
N ALA A 55 -3.54 -1.08 18.89
CA ALA A 55 -4.59 -0.11 19.20
C ALA A 55 -5.75 -0.77 19.96
N ASN A 56 -6.19 -1.96 19.54
CA ASN A 56 -7.24 -2.72 20.22
C ASN A 56 -6.83 -3.13 21.64
N LEU A 57 -5.58 -3.50 21.85
CA LEU A 57 -5.02 -3.81 23.16
C LEU A 57 -4.75 -2.55 24.00
N ARG A 58 -5.06 -1.35 23.48
CA ARG A 58 -4.81 -0.06 24.14
C ARG A 58 -3.33 0.20 24.47
N MET A 59 -2.42 -0.48 23.77
CA MET A 59 -0.96 -0.29 23.93
C MET A 59 -0.49 0.99 23.24
N ILE A 60 -1.23 1.47 22.24
CA ILE A 60 -1.02 2.76 21.58
C ILE A 60 -2.34 3.52 21.52
N ASN A 61 -2.28 4.85 21.55
CA ASN A 61 -3.47 5.67 21.40
C ASN A 61 -3.93 5.74 19.92
N LYS A 62 -5.21 6.14 19.73
CA LYS A 62 -5.83 6.19 18.40
C LYS A 62 -5.07 7.11 17.42
N GLU A 63 -4.58 8.25 17.90
CA GLU A 63 -3.87 9.22 17.07
C GLU A 63 -2.55 8.65 16.56
N SER A 64 -1.80 7.99 17.43
CA SER A 64 -0.56 7.29 17.05
C SER A 64 -0.83 6.15 16.07
N ALA A 65 -1.91 5.39 16.28
CA ALA A 65 -2.29 4.33 15.35
C ALA A 65 -2.61 4.89 13.95
N ILE A 66 -3.41 5.95 13.86
CA ILE A 66 -3.74 6.61 12.60
C ILE A 66 -2.48 7.15 11.91
N PHE A 67 -1.59 7.78 12.67
CA PHE A 67 -0.33 8.29 12.13
C PHE A 67 0.53 7.16 11.54
N LEU A 68 0.71 6.08 12.29
CA LEU A 68 1.52 4.94 11.86
C LEU A 68 0.93 4.27 10.60
N VAL A 69 -0.38 4.03 10.57
CA VAL A 69 -1.05 3.45 9.39
C VAL A 69 -0.82 4.33 8.16
N ARG A 70 -1.06 5.63 8.26
CA ARG A 70 -0.84 6.57 7.15
C ARG A 70 0.61 6.57 6.68
N HIS A 71 1.55 6.61 7.62
CA HIS A 71 2.97 6.60 7.30
C HIS A 71 3.39 5.33 6.55
N TYR A 72 2.95 4.16 7.02
CA TYR A 72 3.29 2.90 6.38
C TYR A 72 2.60 2.72 5.03
N LEU A 73 1.36 3.17 4.87
CA LEU A 73 0.68 3.18 3.57
C LEU A 73 1.42 4.07 2.57
N ASP A 74 1.70 5.32 2.93
CA ASP A 74 2.43 6.25 2.07
C ASP A 74 3.79 5.69 1.65
N LYS A 75 4.55 5.17 2.61
CA LYS A 75 5.85 4.56 2.35
C LYS A 75 5.73 3.37 1.39
N SER A 76 4.79 2.47 1.64
CA SER A 76 4.67 1.24 0.87
C SER A 76 4.21 1.49 -0.56
N PHE A 77 3.25 2.39 -0.77
CA PHE A 77 2.85 2.80 -2.12
C PHE A 77 3.95 3.54 -2.85
N TYR A 78 4.66 4.44 -2.17
CA TYR A 78 5.81 5.11 -2.74
C TYR A 78 6.86 4.11 -3.22
N GLU A 79 7.28 3.18 -2.36
CA GLU A 79 8.27 2.17 -2.69
C GLU A 79 7.83 1.26 -3.85
N GLN A 80 6.55 0.88 -3.89
CA GLN A 80 6.01 0.08 -4.98
C GLN A 80 6.02 0.86 -6.31
N LEU A 81 5.61 2.11 -6.32
CA LEU A 81 5.57 2.93 -7.52
C LEU A 81 6.95 3.18 -8.14
N ILE A 82 7.99 3.28 -7.32
CA ILE A 82 9.38 3.43 -7.79
C ILE A 82 10.13 2.10 -7.94
N GLY A 83 9.45 0.97 -7.81
CA GLY A 83 10.03 -0.35 -8.04
C GLY A 83 10.98 -0.86 -6.95
N ARG A 84 10.92 -0.33 -5.72
CA ARG A 84 11.81 -0.77 -4.62
C ARG A 84 11.35 -2.04 -3.93
N ASN A 85 10.05 -2.25 -3.82
CA ASN A 85 9.49 -3.35 -3.03
C ASN A 85 8.86 -4.41 -3.95
N ILE A 86 9.69 -5.01 -4.80
CA ILE A 86 9.24 -6.01 -5.76
C ILE A 86 9.79 -7.37 -5.36
N ASN A 87 8.88 -8.34 -5.21
CA ASN A 87 9.19 -9.72 -4.89
C ASN A 87 9.39 -10.54 -6.18
N PHE A 88 10.58 -11.13 -6.34
CA PHE A 88 10.94 -11.99 -7.47
C PHE A 88 10.80 -13.48 -7.19
N ARG A 89 10.29 -13.87 -6.04
CA ARG A 89 10.15 -15.26 -5.66
C ARG A 89 8.98 -15.90 -6.39
N ILE A 90 9.25 -16.83 -7.29
CA ILE A 90 8.29 -17.33 -8.29
C ILE A 90 7.01 -17.90 -7.66
N GLU A 91 7.14 -18.62 -6.55
CA GLU A 91 6.02 -19.31 -5.89
C GLU A 91 5.23 -18.45 -4.91
N ASP A 92 5.67 -17.23 -4.62
CA ASP A 92 4.99 -16.36 -3.67
C ASP A 92 3.77 -15.69 -4.31
N GLU A 93 2.65 -15.63 -3.58
CA GLU A 93 1.44 -14.90 -4.00
C GLU A 93 1.72 -13.41 -4.30
N THR A 94 2.73 -12.83 -3.65
CA THR A 94 3.13 -11.44 -3.83
C THR A 94 4.15 -11.24 -4.95
N SER A 95 4.51 -12.30 -5.67
CA SER A 95 5.51 -12.26 -6.72
C SER A 95 5.13 -11.33 -7.89
N ILE A 96 6.12 -10.73 -8.52
CA ILE A 96 5.96 -9.98 -9.77
C ILE A 96 5.34 -10.86 -10.86
N PHE A 97 5.63 -12.16 -10.87
CA PHE A 97 5.16 -13.10 -11.90
C PHE A 97 3.66 -13.42 -11.78
N THR A 98 3.04 -13.20 -10.63
CA THR A 98 1.60 -13.35 -10.42
C THR A 98 0.84 -12.05 -10.66
N ALA A 99 1.53 -10.94 -10.97
CA ALA A 99 0.92 -9.64 -11.21
C ALA A 99 0.35 -9.55 -12.63
N LYS A 100 -0.82 -8.92 -12.81
CA LYS A 100 -1.39 -8.63 -14.13
C LYS A 100 -0.53 -7.69 -14.96
N ASN A 101 0.15 -6.76 -14.33
CA ASN A 101 0.95 -5.71 -14.95
C ASN A 101 2.45 -5.94 -14.75
N THR A 102 2.90 -7.19 -14.88
CA THR A 102 4.31 -7.60 -14.71
C THR A 102 5.28 -6.73 -15.51
N LYS A 103 4.94 -6.39 -16.77
CA LYS A 103 5.79 -5.53 -17.63
C LYS A 103 5.95 -4.12 -17.05
N GLU A 104 4.87 -3.53 -16.53
CA GLU A 104 4.94 -2.20 -15.93
C GLU A 104 5.76 -2.21 -14.66
N LEU A 105 5.57 -3.21 -13.80
CA LEU A 105 6.37 -3.39 -12.59
C LEU A 105 7.85 -3.61 -12.90
N ALA A 106 8.18 -4.42 -13.91
CA ALA A 106 9.55 -4.62 -14.36
C ALA A 106 10.18 -3.31 -14.86
N ASN A 107 9.42 -2.52 -15.62
CA ASN A 107 9.90 -1.22 -16.10
C ASN A 107 10.19 -0.25 -14.94
N ARG A 108 9.39 -0.29 -13.85
CA ARG A 108 9.63 0.55 -12.67
C ARG A 108 10.99 0.29 -12.01
N ILE A 109 11.48 -0.95 -12.06
CA ILE A 109 12.80 -1.32 -11.52
C ILE A 109 13.92 -0.68 -12.34
N LEU A 110 13.74 -0.57 -13.65
CA LEU A 110 14.74 -0.04 -14.58
C LEU A 110 14.75 1.49 -14.65
N ILE A 111 13.75 2.15 -14.08
CA ILE A 111 13.62 3.60 -14.11
C ILE A 111 14.62 4.23 -13.13
N LYS A 112 15.50 5.09 -13.64
CA LYS A 112 16.54 5.77 -12.86
C LYS A 112 16.01 6.73 -11.80
N ARG A 113 14.85 7.37 -12.05
CA ARG A 113 14.13 8.27 -11.12
C ARG A 113 12.63 8.03 -11.25
N GLY A 114 11.99 7.63 -10.16
CA GLY A 114 10.58 7.21 -10.15
C GLY A 114 9.56 8.32 -9.88
N GLU A 115 9.99 9.57 -9.62
CA GLU A 115 9.09 10.66 -9.19
C GLU A 115 7.99 10.96 -10.23
N HIS A 116 8.28 10.81 -11.51
CA HIS A 116 7.29 11.03 -12.57
C HIS A 116 6.15 9.99 -12.54
N VAL A 117 6.44 8.75 -12.11
CA VAL A 117 5.43 7.71 -11.94
C VAL A 117 4.47 8.10 -10.82
N ILE A 118 5.00 8.58 -9.69
CA ILE A 118 4.22 9.04 -8.55
C ILE A 118 3.32 10.21 -8.95
N THR A 119 3.89 11.22 -9.61
CA THR A 119 3.15 12.39 -10.08
C THR A 119 2.00 11.99 -11.01
N LYS A 120 2.24 11.06 -11.94
CA LYS A 120 1.21 10.55 -12.85
C LYS A 120 0.06 9.87 -12.09
N HIS A 121 0.36 9.03 -11.11
CA HIS A 121 -0.66 8.35 -10.30
C HIS A 121 -1.49 9.33 -9.46
N ILE A 122 -0.84 10.34 -8.87
CA ILE A 122 -1.54 11.39 -8.12
C ILE A 122 -2.46 12.19 -9.04
N GLN A 123 -1.99 12.62 -10.21
CA GLN A 123 -2.78 13.37 -11.19
C GLN A 123 -3.97 12.56 -11.73
N ASN A 124 -3.78 11.28 -11.96
CA ASN A 124 -4.83 10.37 -12.44
C ASN A 124 -5.84 9.99 -11.36
N LYS A 125 -5.69 10.49 -10.13
CA LYS A 125 -6.53 10.11 -8.98
C LYS A 125 -6.62 8.60 -8.82
N THR A 126 -5.48 7.91 -8.95
CA THR A 126 -5.39 6.46 -8.77
C THR A 126 -5.88 6.08 -7.38
N ILE A 127 -6.66 5.01 -7.31
CA ILE A 127 -7.09 4.41 -6.05
C ILE A 127 -6.04 3.38 -5.64
N PHE A 128 -5.53 3.50 -4.43
CA PHE A 128 -4.56 2.56 -3.86
C PHE A 128 -5.29 1.55 -2.98
N CYS A 129 -5.10 0.27 -3.26
CA CYS A 129 -5.80 -0.83 -2.55
C CYS A 129 -4.81 -1.91 -2.09
#